data_670b7daf68c40de0cb167c2938ffd620
#
_entry.id   670b7daf68c40de0cb167c2938ffd620
#
_cell.length_a   1.000
_cell.length_b   1.000
_cell.length_c   1.000
_cell.angle_alpha   90.00
_cell.angle_beta   90.00
_cell.angle_gamma   90.00
#
_symmetry.space_group_name_H-M   'P 1'
#
loop_
_entity.id
_entity.type
_entity.pdbx_description
1 polymer ?
#
loop_
_entity_poly.entity_id
_entity_poly.type
_entity_poly.pdbx_seq_one_letter_code
_entity_poly.pdbx_strand_id
1 'polypeptide(L)'
;YELEQTLVERGKRELIKEVRAIAEMAKFIYVRQPKPLGDGHAILCAKEVIGNEPFAVLFGDDLVDSQVPALKQLIDIYEKKHAPVIALEKIDKKDSKKYGIIEPEKSEGRLHRIKSLVEKPASNEAPSNLAIIGKYILTPEVLEALERVQSGKDGEIRLINAFQLLTGKMPLYGYEIEGKRYDTGDKLGFLQATIDFALKRKDLGPAFEKYMKDLFCKPKK
;
A
#
# COMPACT_ATOMS: atom_id res chain seq x y z
N TYR A 1 14.19 18.20 -11.92
CA TYR A 1 15.09 19.15 -12.59
C TYR A 1 14.41 20.52 -12.75
N GLU A 2 13.26 20.65 -13.39
CA GLU A 2 12.55 21.93 -13.61
C GLU A 2 12.16 22.63 -12.29
N LEU A 3 11.64 21.89 -11.31
CA LEU A 3 11.31 22.46 -10.00
C LEU A 3 12.56 23.02 -9.31
N GLU A 4 13.66 22.28 -9.34
CA GLU A 4 14.91 22.70 -8.73
C GLU A 4 15.43 23.99 -9.39
N GLN A 5 15.42 24.06 -10.72
CA GLN A 5 15.82 25.26 -11.47
C GLN A 5 14.93 26.46 -11.08
N THR A 6 13.63 26.30 -11.04
CA THR A 6 12.69 27.35 -10.60
C THR A 6 12.98 27.82 -9.17
N LEU A 7 13.32 26.91 -8.25
CA LEU A 7 13.66 27.27 -6.88
C LEU A 7 15.00 28.02 -6.79
N VAL A 8 15.97 27.66 -7.61
CA VAL A 8 17.27 28.37 -7.71
C VAL A 8 17.02 29.82 -8.19
N GLU A 9 16.29 30.01 -9.28
CA GLU A 9 15.95 31.30 -9.83
C GLU A 9 15.22 32.22 -8.84
N ARG A 10 14.37 31.61 -7.99
CA ARG A 10 13.62 32.29 -6.92
C ARG A 10 14.39 32.44 -5.61
N GLY A 11 15.65 32.01 -5.53
CA GLY A 11 16.48 32.08 -4.32
C GLY A 11 15.99 31.28 -3.12
N LYS A 12 15.15 30.25 -3.34
CA LYS A 12 14.53 29.42 -2.29
C LYS A 12 15.47 28.31 -1.78
N ARG A 13 16.60 28.72 -1.18
CA ARG A 13 17.71 27.80 -0.79
C ARG A 13 17.29 26.63 0.09
N GLU A 14 16.41 26.85 1.07
CA GLU A 14 16.00 25.76 1.99
C GLU A 14 15.12 24.72 1.26
N LEU A 15 14.20 25.16 0.40
CA LEU A 15 13.40 24.24 -0.42
C LEU A 15 14.26 23.46 -1.42
N ILE A 16 15.33 24.05 -1.94
CA ILE A 16 16.29 23.34 -2.81
C ILE A 16 16.95 22.20 -2.03
N LYS A 17 17.40 22.45 -0.78
CA LYS A 17 17.99 21.41 0.06
C LYS A 17 17.00 20.26 0.31
N GLU A 18 15.75 20.57 0.61
CA GLU A 18 14.70 19.56 0.82
C GLU A 18 14.48 18.72 -0.44
N VAL A 19 14.33 19.35 -1.61
CA VAL A 19 14.13 18.63 -2.89
C VAL A 19 15.33 17.73 -3.23
N ARG A 20 16.56 18.22 -3.01
CA ARG A 20 17.78 17.41 -3.23
C ARG A 20 17.86 16.25 -2.26
N ALA A 21 17.61 16.49 -0.98
CA ALA A 21 17.63 15.43 0.04
C ALA A 21 16.66 14.29 -0.32
N ILE A 22 15.46 14.61 -0.83
CA ILE A 22 14.50 13.59 -1.31
C ILE A 22 15.08 12.81 -2.50
N ALA A 23 15.65 13.52 -3.48
CA ALA A 23 16.25 12.88 -4.67
C ALA A 23 17.45 11.97 -4.34
N GLU A 24 18.17 12.30 -3.27
CA GLU A 24 19.37 11.58 -2.80
C GLU A 24 19.04 10.39 -1.88
N MET A 25 17.78 10.28 -1.39
CA MET A 25 17.35 9.19 -0.49
C MET A 25 17.46 7.81 -1.12
N ALA A 26 17.27 7.70 -2.45
CA ALA A 26 17.27 6.43 -3.15
C ALA A 26 17.70 6.59 -4.63
N LYS A 27 18.10 5.48 -5.25
CA LYS A 27 18.26 5.42 -6.71
C LYS A 27 16.90 5.11 -7.32
N PHE A 28 16.40 6.00 -8.18
CA PHE A 28 15.12 5.84 -8.84
C PHE A 28 15.28 5.27 -10.24
N ILE A 29 14.52 4.22 -10.53
CA ILE A 29 14.38 3.63 -11.88
C ILE A 29 12.91 3.70 -12.24
N TYR A 30 12.59 4.32 -13.37
CA TYR A 30 11.22 4.45 -13.86
C TYR A 30 10.94 3.36 -14.87
N VAL A 31 9.96 2.51 -14.57
CA VAL A 31 9.47 1.47 -15.49
C VAL A 31 8.04 1.80 -15.89
N ARG A 32 7.81 1.88 -17.20
CA ARG A 32 6.47 2.19 -17.71
C ARG A 32 5.68 0.92 -17.92
N GLN A 33 4.46 0.85 -17.36
CA GLN A 33 3.45 -0.12 -17.75
C GLN A 33 2.79 0.36 -19.07
N PRO A 34 2.98 -0.35 -20.21
CA PRO A 34 2.53 0.15 -21.51
C PRO A 34 1.02 0.08 -21.69
N LYS A 35 0.34 -0.83 -20.98
CA LYS A 35 -1.12 -1.00 -20.97
C LYS A 35 -1.59 -1.26 -19.53
N PRO A 36 -2.75 -0.72 -19.13
CA PRO A 36 -3.29 -0.89 -17.77
C PRO A 36 -3.92 -2.29 -17.60
N LEU A 37 -3.09 -3.32 -17.52
CA LEU A 37 -3.53 -4.72 -17.41
C LEU A 37 -3.52 -5.25 -15.98
N GLY A 38 -3.70 -4.38 -14.98
CA GLY A 38 -3.76 -4.74 -13.57
C GLY A 38 -2.44 -4.53 -12.81
N ASP A 39 -2.52 -4.68 -11.50
CA ASP A 39 -1.42 -4.46 -10.54
C ASP A 39 -0.30 -5.53 -10.69
N GLY A 40 -0.67 -6.78 -10.88
CA GLY A 40 0.28 -7.85 -11.15
C GLY A 40 1.08 -7.62 -12.44
N HIS A 41 0.44 -7.11 -13.49
CA HIS A 41 1.13 -6.75 -14.72
C HIS A 41 2.12 -5.58 -14.50
N ALA A 42 1.75 -4.60 -13.69
CA ALA A 42 2.66 -3.50 -13.36
C ALA A 42 3.93 -4.00 -12.66
N ILE A 43 3.79 -4.96 -11.74
CA ILE A 43 4.92 -5.62 -11.06
C ILE A 43 5.77 -6.40 -12.07
N LEU A 44 5.16 -7.15 -12.98
CA LEU A 44 5.87 -7.89 -14.03
C LEU A 44 6.68 -6.97 -14.95
N CYS A 45 6.20 -5.78 -15.27
CA CYS A 45 6.96 -4.81 -16.06
C CYS A 45 8.29 -4.42 -15.40
N ALA A 46 8.39 -4.52 -14.07
CA ALA A 46 9.62 -4.19 -13.33
C ALA A 46 10.54 -5.41 -13.10
N LYS A 47 10.17 -6.61 -13.56
CA LYS A 47 10.87 -7.88 -13.29
C LYS A 47 12.36 -7.81 -13.60
N GLU A 48 12.75 -7.32 -14.76
CA GLU A 48 14.16 -7.22 -15.18
C GLU A 48 14.99 -6.31 -14.28
N VAL A 49 14.36 -5.32 -13.66
CA VAL A 49 15.01 -4.41 -12.70
C VAL A 49 15.12 -5.03 -11.32
N ILE A 50 14.09 -5.77 -10.92
CA ILE A 50 14.04 -6.45 -9.61
C ILE A 50 15.04 -7.61 -9.55
N GLY A 51 15.17 -8.37 -10.64
CA GLY A 51 15.99 -9.56 -10.68
C GLY A 51 15.39 -10.71 -9.83
N ASN A 52 16.28 -11.44 -9.17
CA ASN A 52 15.93 -12.63 -8.39
C ASN A 52 16.11 -12.41 -6.87
N GLU A 53 15.64 -11.28 -6.37
CA GLU A 53 15.74 -10.91 -4.97
C GLU A 53 14.36 -10.64 -4.36
N PRO A 54 14.21 -10.80 -3.04
CA PRO A 54 13.00 -10.31 -2.35
C PRO A 54 12.88 -8.80 -2.46
N PHE A 55 11.67 -8.31 -2.65
CA PHE A 55 11.41 -6.90 -2.87
C PHE A 55 10.10 -6.43 -2.23
N ALA A 56 10.00 -5.13 -1.97
CA ALA A 56 8.78 -4.52 -1.48
C ALA A 56 7.93 -3.98 -2.63
N VAL A 57 6.62 -4.14 -2.51
CA VAL A 57 5.64 -3.46 -3.35
C VAL A 57 4.80 -2.54 -2.49
N LEU A 58 4.73 -1.27 -2.86
CA LEU A 58 3.98 -0.24 -2.15
C LEU A 58 3.07 0.48 -3.14
N PHE A 59 1.76 0.32 -2.98
CA PHE A 59 0.79 1.10 -3.77
C PHE A 59 0.79 2.54 -3.25
N GLY A 60 0.89 3.50 -4.17
CA GLY A 60 1.08 4.90 -3.84
C GLY A 60 -0.12 5.58 -3.19
N ASP A 61 -1.30 5.02 -3.37
CA ASP A 61 -2.57 5.48 -2.80
C ASP A 61 -2.89 4.91 -1.41
N ASP A 62 -2.16 3.90 -0.95
CA ASP A 62 -2.28 3.35 0.40
C ASP A 62 -1.28 4.02 1.35
N LEU A 63 -1.71 5.00 2.12
CA LEU A 63 -0.89 5.66 3.13
C LEU A 63 -1.13 5.03 4.51
N VAL A 64 -0.07 4.89 5.30
CA VAL A 64 -0.15 4.44 6.69
C VAL A 64 0.58 5.42 7.60
N ASP A 65 -0.14 5.96 8.54
CA ASP A 65 0.39 6.83 9.59
C ASP A 65 0.62 5.99 10.85
N SER A 66 1.86 5.74 11.20
CA SER A 66 2.28 4.87 12.30
C SER A 66 3.62 5.29 12.89
N GLN A 67 3.88 4.91 14.14
CA GLN A 67 5.19 5.15 14.77
C GLN A 67 6.30 4.32 14.12
N VAL A 68 6.04 3.05 13.85
CA VAL A 68 6.92 2.17 13.08
C VAL A 68 6.39 2.13 11.65
N PRO A 69 7.17 2.56 10.63
CA PRO A 69 6.71 2.56 9.25
C PRO A 69 6.15 1.19 8.83
N ALA A 70 5.02 1.19 8.11
CA ALA A 70 4.36 -0.06 7.70
C ALA A 70 5.30 -1.03 6.98
N LEU A 71 6.17 -0.52 6.09
CA LEU A 71 7.17 -1.34 5.42
C LEU A 71 8.16 -1.98 6.41
N LYS A 72 8.59 -1.27 7.44
CA LYS A 72 9.48 -1.83 8.48
C LYS A 72 8.80 -2.96 9.25
N GLN A 73 7.50 -2.81 9.56
CA GLN A 73 6.72 -3.89 10.20
C GLN A 73 6.70 -5.16 9.33
N LEU A 74 6.53 -5.02 8.00
CA LEU A 74 6.55 -6.16 7.08
C LEU A 74 7.95 -6.78 6.95
N ILE A 75 9.00 -5.96 6.90
CA ILE A 75 10.40 -6.44 6.84
C ILE A 75 10.71 -7.27 8.08
N ASP A 76 10.32 -6.82 9.28
CA ASP A 76 10.57 -7.56 10.54
C ASP A 76 9.90 -8.94 10.56
N ILE A 77 8.77 -9.09 9.87
CA ILE A 77 8.12 -10.40 9.69
C ILE A 77 8.85 -11.23 8.63
N TYR A 78 9.22 -10.60 7.51
CA TYR A 78 9.94 -11.27 6.43
C TYR A 78 11.28 -11.85 6.91
N GLU A 79 12.06 -11.09 7.68
CA GLU A 79 13.34 -11.53 8.25
C GLU A 79 13.20 -12.77 9.16
N LYS A 80 12.04 -12.96 9.77
CA LYS A 80 11.74 -14.13 10.62
C LYS A 80 11.18 -15.32 9.86
N LYS A 81 10.46 -15.08 8.77
CA LYS A 81 9.67 -16.11 8.06
C LYS A 81 10.26 -16.50 6.72
N HIS A 82 11.07 -15.64 6.09
CA HIS A 82 11.67 -15.83 4.76
C HIS A 82 10.65 -16.28 3.71
N ALA A 83 9.45 -15.67 3.73
CA ALA A 83 8.33 -15.98 2.86
C ALA A 83 7.54 -14.68 2.56
N PRO A 84 6.73 -14.63 1.50
CA PRO A 84 5.93 -13.46 1.18
C PRO A 84 5.08 -12.99 2.36
N VAL A 85 5.07 -11.65 2.57
CA VAL A 85 4.29 -11.00 3.64
C VAL A 85 3.35 -9.96 3.02
N ILE A 86 2.08 -10.07 3.34
CA ILE A 86 0.99 -9.23 2.85
C ILE A 86 0.52 -8.36 4.00
N ALA A 87 0.45 -7.04 3.79
CA ALA A 87 -0.14 -6.14 4.78
C ALA A 87 -1.66 -6.34 4.84
N LEU A 88 -2.19 -6.36 6.06
CA LEU A 88 -3.61 -6.55 6.34
C LEU A 88 -4.16 -5.42 7.20
N GLU A 89 -5.45 -5.15 7.01
CA GLU A 89 -6.27 -4.29 7.86
C GLU A 89 -7.56 -5.02 8.24
N LYS A 90 -8.02 -4.86 9.50
CA LYS A 90 -9.37 -5.30 9.88
C LYS A 90 -10.41 -4.31 9.37
N ILE A 91 -11.35 -4.79 8.60
CA ILE A 91 -12.45 -4.01 8.04
C ILE A 91 -13.81 -4.47 8.56
N ASP A 92 -14.84 -3.65 8.35
CA ASP A 92 -16.22 -4.11 8.45
C ASP A 92 -16.51 -5.05 7.26
N LYS A 93 -17.10 -6.22 7.53
CA LYS A 93 -17.42 -7.22 6.47
C LYS A 93 -18.24 -6.66 5.31
N LYS A 94 -19.07 -5.61 5.54
CA LYS A 94 -19.82 -4.94 4.47
C LYS A 94 -18.93 -4.33 3.38
N ASP A 95 -17.67 -4.01 3.72
CA ASP A 95 -16.69 -3.42 2.82
C ASP A 95 -15.82 -4.46 2.08
N SER A 96 -16.01 -5.77 2.34
CA SER A 96 -15.22 -6.84 1.73
C SER A 96 -15.17 -6.80 0.19
N LYS A 97 -16.25 -6.35 -0.43
CA LYS A 97 -16.35 -6.19 -1.91
C LYS A 97 -15.37 -5.16 -2.51
N LYS A 98 -14.64 -4.41 -1.68
CA LYS A 98 -13.62 -3.46 -2.13
C LYS A 98 -12.21 -4.05 -2.15
N TYR A 99 -11.98 -5.14 -1.40
CA TYR A 99 -10.63 -5.66 -1.09
C TYR A 99 -10.51 -7.16 -1.35
N GLY A 100 -9.29 -7.61 -1.58
CA GLY A 100 -8.94 -9.01 -1.39
C GLY A 100 -9.05 -9.37 0.09
N ILE A 101 -9.64 -10.52 0.41
CA ILE A 101 -9.84 -11.00 1.79
C ILE A 101 -9.08 -12.30 1.97
N ILE A 102 -8.32 -12.43 3.05
CA ILE A 102 -7.64 -13.68 3.40
C ILE A 102 -8.50 -14.57 4.28
N GLU A 103 -8.30 -15.90 4.16
CA GLU A 103 -8.70 -16.90 5.15
C GLU A 103 -7.45 -17.29 5.95
N PRO A 104 -7.37 -17.02 7.26
CA PRO A 104 -6.24 -17.45 8.05
C PRO A 104 -6.32 -18.95 8.36
N GLU A 105 -5.19 -19.67 8.22
CA GLU A 105 -5.03 -21.03 8.71
C GLU A 105 -4.69 -21.04 10.20
N LYS A 106 -3.76 -20.15 10.60
CA LYS A 106 -3.29 -19.96 11.97
C LYS A 106 -3.03 -18.50 12.22
N SER A 107 -3.34 -18.02 13.42
CA SER A 107 -3.13 -16.64 13.84
C SER A 107 -2.30 -16.59 15.13
N GLU A 108 -1.28 -15.75 15.15
CA GLU A 108 -0.42 -15.46 16.30
C GLU A 108 -0.36 -13.93 16.49
N GLY A 109 -1.27 -13.40 17.31
CA GLY A 109 -1.44 -11.97 17.45
C GLY A 109 -1.86 -11.32 16.11
N ARG A 110 -1.01 -10.44 15.58
CA ARG A 110 -1.22 -9.75 14.30
C ARG A 110 -0.72 -10.55 13.09
N LEU A 111 -0.02 -11.65 13.30
CA LEU A 111 0.54 -12.47 12.23
C LEU A 111 -0.40 -13.62 11.90
N HIS A 112 -0.71 -13.80 10.64
CA HIS A 112 -1.60 -14.83 10.12
C HIS A 112 -0.89 -15.66 9.06
N ARG A 113 -0.88 -16.99 9.20
CA ARG A 113 -0.58 -17.87 8.07
C ARG A 113 -1.81 -17.95 7.19
N ILE A 114 -1.64 -17.73 5.89
CA ILE A 114 -2.75 -17.67 4.95
C ILE A 114 -3.08 -19.06 4.43
N LYS A 115 -4.35 -19.44 4.53
CA LYS A 115 -4.91 -20.66 3.95
C LYS A 115 -5.41 -20.43 2.54
N SER A 116 -6.15 -19.35 2.33
CA SER A 116 -6.71 -18.97 1.03
C SER A 116 -6.92 -17.44 0.93
N LEU A 117 -7.16 -16.97 -0.29
CA LEU A 117 -7.45 -15.56 -0.58
C LEU A 117 -8.59 -15.48 -1.59
N VAL A 118 -9.50 -14.54 -1.38
CA VAL A 118 -10.65 -14.30 -2.28
C VAL A 118 -10.69 -12.82 -2.67
N GLU A 119 -10.74 -12.55 -3.98
CA GLU A 119 -10.82 -11.18 -4.50
C GLU A 119 -12.25 -10.65 -4.40
N LYS A 120 -12.42 -9.54 -3.69
CA LYS A 120 -13.65 -8.75 -3.57
C LYS A 120 -14.91 -9.60 -3.32
N PRO A 121 -14.92 -10.50 -2.32
CA PRO A 121 -16.07 -11.35 -2.06
C PRO A 121 -17.29 -10.54 -1.58
N ALA A 122 -18.48 -11.05 -1.84
CA ALA A 122 -19.68 -10.54 -1.19
C ALA A 122 -19.58 -10.68 0.35
N SER A 123 -20.25 -9.82 1.10
CA SER A 123 -20.11 -9.78 2.58
C SER A 123 -20.43 -11.10 3.28
N ASN A 124 -21.38 -11.88 2.72
CA ASN A 124 -21.76 -13.20 3.20
C ASN A 124 -20.80 -14.32 2.77
N GLU A 125 -19.93 -14.06 1.78
CA GLU A 125 -18.94 -15.01 1.24
C GLU A 125 -17.53 -14.71 1.75
N ALA A 126 -17.32 -13.56 2.38
CA ALA A 126 -16.02 -13.16 2.92
C ALA A 126 -15.56 -14.13 4.02
N PRO A 127 -14.42 -14.83 3.84
CA PRO A 127 -13.95 -15.85 4.78
C PRO A 127 -13.51 -15.27 6.12
N SER A 128 -13.16 -13.99 6.14
CA SER A 128 -12.80 -13.24 7.35
C SER A 128 -13.11 -11.76 7.18
N ASN A 129 -12.62 -10.94 8.09
CA ASN A 129 -12.59 -9.47 7.99
C ASN A 129 -11.17 -8.91 7.79
N LEU A 130 -10.22 -9.75 7.39
CA LEU A 130 -8.83 -9.38 7.16
C LEU A 130 -8.63 -9.00 5.69
N ALA A 131 -8.63 -7.71 5.41
CA ALA A 131 -8.47 -7.15 4.07
C ALA A 131 -7.00 -6.95 3.72
N ILE A 132 -6.66 -7.28 2.49
CA ILE A 132 -5.35 -7.00 1.89
C ILE A 132 -5.28 -5.51 1.59
N ILE A 133 -4.17 -4.88 1.98
CA ILE A 133 -3.85 -3.50 1.65
C ILE A 133 -2.57 -3.42 0.81
N GLY A 134 -2.39 -2.34 0.08
CA GLY A 134 -1.38 -2.19 -0.97
C GLY A 134 0.07 -2.12 -0.52
N LYS A 135 0.49 -3.00 0.42
CA LYS A 135 1.88 -3.12 0.86
C LYS A 135 2.27 -4.57 1.05
N TYR A 136 3.40 -4.94 0.45
CA TYR A 136 3.84 -6.34 0.40
C TYR A 136 5.36 -6.45 0.51
N ILE A 137 5.85 -7.57 1.05
CA ILE A 137 7.16 -8.11 0.74
C ILE A 137 6.94 -9.35 -0.13
N LEU A 138 7.47 -9.32 -1.32
CA LEU A 138 7.36 -10.39 -2.31
C LEU A 138 8.70 -11.09 -2.47
N THR A 139 8.64 -12.34 -2.92
CA THR A 139 9.82 -13.17 -3.23
C THR A 139 9.82 -13.54 -4.71
N PRO A 140 10.95 -14.01 -5.28
CA PRO A 140 11.03 -14.40 -6.68
C PRO A 140 9.93 -15.37 -7.12
N GLU A 141 9.49 -16.28 -6.25
CA GLU A 141 8.44 -17.25 -6.54
C GLU A 141 7.10 -16.57 -6.84
N VAL A 142 6.85 -15.38 -6.28
CA VAL A 142 5.64 -14.59 -6.59
C VAL A 142 5.74 -14.01 -7.99
N LEU A 143 6.91 -13.55 -8.44
CA LEU A 143 7.14 -13.11 -9.83
C LEU A 143 6.93 -14.27 -10.82
N GLU A 144 7.49 -15.44 -10.51
CA GLU A 144 7.30 -16.63 -11.32
C GLU A 144 5.82 -17.07 -11.38
N ALA A 145 5.10 -16.95 -10.26
CA ALA A 145 3.68 -17.24 -10.24
C ALA A 145 2.89 -16.22 -11.08
N LEU A 146 3.23 -14.92 -11.01
CA LEU A 146 2.62 -13.87 -11.81
C LEU A 146 2.74 -14.12 -13.32
N GLU A 147 3.87 -14.66 -13.79
CA GLU A 147 4.06 -15.03 -15.20
C GLU A 147 3.11 -16.13 -15.67
N ARG A 148 2.63 -16.95 -14.74
CA ARG A 148 1.71 -18.07 -15.02
C ARG A 148 0.25 -17.69 -14.81
N VAL A 149 -0.02 -16.51 -14.26
CA VAL A 149 -1.38 -16.02 -14.06
C VAL A 149 -2.04 -15.77 -15.42
N GLN A 150 -3.17 -16.41 -15.63
CA GLN A 150 -4.03 -16.07 -16.78
C GLN A 150 -4.80 -14.79 -16.46
N SER A 151 -4.93 -13.89 -17.44
CA SER A 151 -5.74 -12.69 -17.27
C SER A 151 -7.19 -13.05 -16.92
N GLY A 152 -7.78 -12.29 -16.01
CA GLY A 152 -9.18 -12.43 -15.65
C GLY A 152 -10.11 -12.12 -16.84
N LYS A 153 -11.43 -12.28 -16.64
CA LYS A 153 -12.45 -11.98 -17.67
C LYS A 153 -12.40 -10.52 -18.14
N ASP A 154 -11.89 -9.63 -17.31
CA ASP A 154 -11.67 -8.21 -17.58
C ASP A 154 -10.30 -7.91 -18.22
N GLY A 155 -9.48 -8.92 -18.47
CA GLY A 155 -8.15 -8.81 -19.06
C GLY A 155 -7.05 -8.42 -18.08
N GLU A 156 -7.34 -8.30 -16.77
CA GLU A 156 -6.35 -7.92 -15.77
C GLU A 156 -5.57 -9.11 -15.20
N ILE A 157 -4.28 -8.90 -14.96
CA ILE A 157 -3.38 -9.76 -14.19
C ILE A 157 -3.25 -9.16 -12.81
N ARG A 158 -3.81 -9.83 -11.81
CA ARG A 158 -3.81 -9.35 -10.42
C ARG A 158 -2.81 -10.10 -9.55
N LEU A 159 -2.17 -9.38 -8.64
CA LEU A 159 -1.23 -9.96 -7.67
C LEU A 159 -1.89 -11.05 -6.81
N ILE A 160 -3.14 -10.87 -6.42
CA ILE A 160 -3.88 -11.87 -5.64
C ILE A 160 -3.97 -13.23 -6.34
N ASN A 161 -4.03 -13.26 -7.67
CA ASN A 161 -4.08 -14.52 -8.42
C ASN A 161 -2.74 -15.28 -8.34
N ALA A 162 -1.61 -14.57 -8.27
CA ALA A 162 -0.33 -15.23 -8.02
C ALA A 162 -0.28 -15.86 -6.62
N PHE A 163 -0.76 -15.17 -5.61
CA PHE A 163 -0.87 -15.74 -4.27
C PHE A 163 -1.77 -16.98 -4.24
N GLN A 164 -2.90 -16.97 -4.96
CA GLN A 164 -3.78 -18.14 -5.08
C GLN A 164 -3.05 -19.34 -5.70
N LEU A 165 -2.21 -19.12 -6.72
CA LEU A 165 -1.38 -20.18 -7.33
C LEU A 165 -0.34 -20.74 -6.37
N LEU A 166 0.13 -19.96 -5.41
CA LEU A 166 1.14 -20.35 -4.42
C LEU A 166 0.55 -20.94 -3.14
N THR A 167 -0.73 -20.69 -2.88
CA THR A 167 -1.43 -21.24 -1.71
C THR A 167 -1.32 -22.77 -1.67
N GLY A 168 -0.95 -23.31 -0.52
CA GLY A 168 -0.71 -24.75 -0.33
C GLY A 168 0.63 -25.28 -0.87
N LYS A 169 1.39 -24.48 -1.65
CA LYS A 169 2.71 -24.87 -2.18
C LYS A 169 3.85 -24.26 -1.37
N MET A 170 3.65 -23.10 -0.82
CA MET A 170 4.60 -22.41 0.07
C MET A 170 3.85 -21.61 1.13
N PRO A 171 4.50 -21.28 2.27
CA PRO A 171 3.89 -20.43 3.27
C PRO A 171 3.70 -19.01 2.73
N LEU A 172 2.51 -18.44 2.97
CA LEU A 172 2.18 -17.05 2.76
C LEU A 172 1.74 -16.45 4.09
N TYR A 173 2.20 -15.26 4.43
CA TYR A 173 1.86 -14.61 5.68
C TYR A 173 1.12 -13.30 5.44
N GLY A 174 0.13 -13.03 6.28
CA GLY A 174 -0.51 -11.74 6.40
C GLY A 174 -0.15 -11.10 7.73
N TYR A 175 0.07 -9.81 7.75
CA TYR A 175 0.36 -9.07 8.97
C TYR A 175 -0.58 -7.87 9.11
N GLU A 176 -1.34 -7.82 10.22
CA GLU A 176 -2.20 -6.68 10.55
C GLU A 176 -1.32 -5.48 10.92
N ILE A 177 -1.23 -4.50 10.02
CA ILE A 177 -0.40 -3.31 10.20
C ILE A 177 -0.86 -2.49 11.41
N GLU A 178 0.09 -1.99 12.18
CA GLU A 178 -0.16 -0.98 13.20
C GLU A 178 -0.16 0.42 12.58
N GLY A 179 -1.12 1.23 13.00
CA GLY A 179 -1.27 2.59 12.51
C GLY A 179 -2.64 2.86 11.91
N LYS A 180 -2.81 4.06 11.40
CA LYS A 180 -4.01 4.49 10.71
C LYS A 180 -3.76 4.48 9.20
N ARG A 181 -4.52 3.67 8.48
CA ARG A 181 -4.48 3.61 7.03
C ARG A 181 -5.41 4.67 6.43
N TYR A 182 -4.99 5.21 5.30
CA TYR A 182 -5.80 6.05 4.41
C TYR A 182 -5.72 5.50 3.00
N ASP A 183 -6.88 5.21 2.43
CA ASP A 183 -7.05 4.88 1.01
C ASP A 183 -7.25 6.18 0.24
N THR A 184 -6.17 6.73 -0.31
CA THR A 184 -6.25 8.01 -1.05
C THR A 184 -6.74 7.83 -2.49
N GLY A 185 -6.95 6.61 -2.94
CA GLY A 185 -7.70 6.29 -4.16
C GLY A 185 -9.20 6.53 -4.00
N ASP A 186 -9.72 6.48 -2.76
CA ASP A 186 -11.09 6.90 -2.42
C ASP A 186 -11.16 8.39 -2.09
N LYS A 187 -12.21 9.08 -2.56
CA LYS A 187 -12.37 10.53 -2.36
C LYS A 187 -12.43 10.92 -0.89
N LEU A 188 -13.14 10.16 -0.07
CA LEU A 188 -13.25 10.42 1.37
C LEU A 188 -11.93 10.13 2.07
N GLY A 189 -11.27 9.02 1.75
CA GLY A 189 -9.95 8.66 2.27
C GLY A 189 -8.89 9.71 1.94
N PHE A 190 -8.89 10.25 0.72
CA PHE A 190 -8.03 11.37 0.31
C PHE A 190 -8.24 12.62 1.18
N LEU A 191 -9.51 13.02 1.42
CA LEU A 191 -9.83 14.17 2.27
C LEU A 191 -9.41 13.93 3.73
N GLN A 192 -9.66 12.73 4.25
CA GLN A 192 -9.25 12.38 5.61
C GLN A 192 -7.72 12.43 5.77
N ALA A 193 -6.98 11.85 4.85
CA ALA A 193 -5.52 11.94 4.84
C ALA A 193 -5.05 13.40 4.80
N THR A 194 -5.60 14.19 3.88
CA THR A 194 -5.26 15.62 3.73
C THR A 194 -5.46 16.40 5.03
N ILE A 195 -6.60 16.20 5.70
CA ILE A 195 -6.91 16.88 6.97
C ILE A 195 -5.94 16.45 8.07
N ASP A 196 -5.79 15.14 8.28
CA ASP A 196 -5.01 14.61 9.38
C ASP A 196 -3.51 14.95 9.24
N PHE A 197 -2.97 14.87 8.03
CA PHE A 197 -1.57 15.27 7.78
C PHE A 197 -1.39 16.79 7.84
N ALA A 198 -2.37 17.60 7.40
CA ALA A 198 -2.31 19.05 7.53
C ALA A 198 -2.28 19.49 8.99
N LEU A 199 -3.11 18.89 9.85
CA LEU A 199 -3.15 19.19 11.29
C LEU A 199 -1.84 18.87 12.01
N LYS A 200 -1.08 17.88 11.54
CA LYS A 200 0.24 17.50 12.12
C LYS A 200 1.38 18.44 11.74
N ARG A 201 1.20 19.27 10.72
CA ARG A 201 2.25 20.19 10.27
C ARG A 201 2.38 21.37 11.21
N LYS A 202 3.62 21.67 11.64
CA LYS A 202 3.90 22.79 12.55
C LYS A 202 3.61 24.16 11.94
N ASP A 203 3.83 24.29 10.62
CA ASP A 203 3.64 25.51 9.85
C ASP A 203 2.18 25.78 9.45
N LEU A 204 1.35 24.76 9.36
CA LEU A 204 -0.02 24.83 8.88
C LEU A 204 -1.07 24.45 9.94
N GLY A 205 -0.78 23.46 10.78
CA GLY A 205 -1.74 22.86 11.70
C GLY A 205 -2.50 23.84 12.56
N PRO A 206 -1.85 24.79 13.28
CA PRO A 206 -2.54 25.73 14.16
C PRO A 206 -3.56 26.63 13.42
N ALA A 207 -3.18 27.14 12.24
CA ALA A 207 -4.07 27.97 11.43
C ALA A 207 -5.23 27.17 10.85
N PHE A 208 -4.94 25.92 10.41
CA PHE A 208 -5.95 25.04 9.83
C PHE A 208 -6.94 24.54 10.90
N GLU A 209 -6.47 24.19 12.10
CA GLU A 209 -7.34 23.81 13.21
C GLU A 209 -8.31 24.94 13.59
N LYS A 210 -7.83 26.18 13.64
CA LYS A 210 -8.66 27.36 13.87
C LYS A 210 -9.74 27.50 12.80
N TYR A 211 -9.34 27.40 11.51
CA TYR A 211 -10.29 27.45 10.40
C TYR A 211 -11.39 26.38 10.51
N MET A 212 -11.01 25.14 10.82
CA MET A 212 -11.96 24.02 10.99
C MET A 212 -12.94 24.27 12.14
N LYS A 213 -12.46 24.76 13.29
CA LYS A 213 -13.32 25.16 14.43
C LYS A 213 -14.31 26.25 14.00
N ASP A 214 -13.86 27.29 13.30
CA ASP A 214 -14.72 28.37 12.83
C ASP A 214 -15.77 27.88 11.82
N LEU A 215 -15.44 26.89 11.00
CA LEU A 215 -16.35 26.32 10.03
C LEU A 215 -17.49 25.52 10.67
N PHE A 216 -17.18 24.73 11.71
CA PHE A 216 -18.17 23.86 12.36
C PHE A 216 -18.91 24.52 13.53
N CYS A 217 -18.31 25.55 14.16
CA CYS A 217 -18.95 26.27 15.27
C CYS A 217 -19.82 27.45 14.84
N LYS A 218 -19.88 27.79 13.55
CA LYS A 218 -20.85 28.79 13.07
C LYS A 218 -22.26 28.18 13.13
N PRO A 219 -23.24 28.85 13.81
CA PRO A 219 -24.61 28.41 13.74
C PRO A 219 -25.07 28.37 12.28
N LYS A 220 -25.62 27.22 11.86
CA LYS A 220 -26.28 27.11 10.55
C LYS A 220 -27.35 28.18 10.48
N LYS A 221 -27.19 29.18 9.59
CA LYS A 221 -28.22 30.16 9.28
C LYS A 221 -29.39 29.46 8.57
#